data_07e68ee52ea3cfde531ade50f956e496
#
_entry.id   07e68ee52ea3cfde531ade50f956e496
#
_cell.length_a   1.000
_cell.length_b   1.000
_cell.length_c   1.000
_cell.angle_alpha   90.00
_cell.angle_beta   90.00
_cell.angle_gamma   90.00
#
_symmetry.space_group_name_H-M   'P 1'
#
loop_
_entity.id
_entity.type
_entity.pdbx_description
1 polymer ?
#
loop_
_entity_poly.entity_id
_entity_poly.type
_entity_poly.pdbx_seq_one_letter_code
_entity_poly.pdbx_strand_id
1 'polypeptide(L)'
;MSVQGWRFLIKQDNAVLRAILQFFPPSARILRGFTHFINLLAGSLQHEPLTIARCQPALRGVERILDRTRGRPEAMREENARIFLRALMRARLSVEQEANLAHEAQDVSDFVYAHTAVLKGATWASLCRRSDAWHRALLIAVDPAKDLRWHALLPRHQSGAYVAVELDCGYQLAEEGLEQRHCIGSYANACASGGTRVFSLRQGSAQGRRMATLEVQRGHDGVWRMVQIRGKANTPVHDPLLLQAADQVVAAYGAAVRAQVVRAGLSGLGASAVGDYAPPPYVIHRQEHWTG
;
A
#
# COMPACT_ATOMS: atom_id res chain seq x y z
N MET A 1 -36.86 -3.73 18.35
CA MET A 1 -35.73 -2.87 18.80
C MET A 1 -35.64 -2.98 20.32
N SER A 2 -34.41 -3.12 20.85
CA SER A 2 -34.20 -3.19 22.30
C SER A 2 -34.38 -1.83 22.95
N VAL A 3 -34.59 -1.81 24.29
CA VAL A 3 -34.62 -0.56 25.07
C VAL A 3 -33.33 0.24 24.88
N GLN A 4 -32.20 -0.44 24.80
CA GLN A 4 -30.89 0.18 24.54
C GLN A 4 -30.80 0.80 23.13
N GLY A 5 -31.33 0.15 22.13
CA GLY A 5 -31.38 0.68 20.75
C GLY A 5 -32.27 1.93 20.67
N TRP A 6 -33.40 1.92 21.37
CA TRP A 6 -34.25 3.09 21.42
C TRP A 6 -33.59 4.25 22.14
N ARG A 7 -32.96 4.00 23.31
CA ARG A 7 -32.22 5.02 24.07
C ARG A 7 -31.06 5.59 23.26
N PHE A 8 -30.41 4.78 22.42
CA PHE A 8 -29.39 5.23 21.52
C PHE A 8 -29.95 6.24 20.50
N LEU A 9 -31.05 5.90 19.82
CA LEU A 9 -31.64 6.77 18.81
C LEU A 9 -32.05 8.13 19.32
N ILE A 10 -32.75 8.18 20.44
CA ILE A 10 -33.26 9.46 21.01
C ILE A 10 -32.17 10.41 21.52
N LYS A 11 -30.93 9.90 21.64
CA LYS A 11 -29.76 10.71 22.03
C LYS A 11 -29.01 11.31 20.85
N GLN A 12 -29.33 10.86 19.61
CA GLN A 12 -28.66 11.36 18.42
C GLN A 12 -29.20 12.74 18.03
N ASP A 13 -28.35 13.57 17.46
CA ASP A 13 -28.80 14.81 16.84
C ASP A 13 -29.64 14.55 15.56
N ASN A 14 -30.36 15.57 15.12
CA ASN A 14 -31.26 15.47 13.97
C ASN A 14 -30.52 15.14 12.65
N ALA A 15 -29.26 15.56 12.49
CA ALA A 15 -28.48 15.30 11.28
C ALA A 15 -28.08 13.83 11.23
N VAL A 16 -27.65 13.25 12.34
CA VAL A 16 -27.32 11.81 12.46
C VAL A 16 -28.59 10.97 12.28
N LEU A 17 -29.70 11.33 12.89
CA LEU A 17 -30.97 10.62 12.70
C LEU A 17 -31.40 10.61 11.23
N ARG A 18 -31.33 11.74 10.53
CA ARG A 18 -31.62 11.81 9.09
C ARG A 18 -30.68 10.91 8.29
N ALA A 19 -29.37 10.92 8.57
CA ALA A 19 -28.41 10.07 7.87
C ALA A 19 -28.72 8.58 8.08
N ILE A 20 -29.05 8.16 9.32
CA ILE A 20 -29.46 6.78 9.61
C ILE A 20 -30.75 6.41 8.85
N LEU A 21 -31.75 7.27 8.87
CA LEU A 21 -33.03 7.01 8.18
C LEU A 21 -32.90 7.01 6.67
N GLN A 22 -32.05 7.85 6.10
CA GLN A 22 -31.73 7.84 4.65
C GLN A 22 -30.98 6.59 4.23
N PHE A 23 -30.13 6.07 5.08
CA PHE A 23 -29.40 4.83 4.80
C PHE A 23 -30.32 3.60 4.76
N PHE A 24 -31.41 3.61 5.55
CA PHE A 24 -32.40 2.56 5.60
C PHE A 24 -33.74 3.04 5.00
N PRO A 25 -33.99 2.88 3.69
CA PRO A 25 -35.26 3.30 3.09
C PRO A 25 -36.45 2.48 3.64
N PRO A 26 -37.65 3.06 3.67
CA PRO A 26 -38.81 2.46 4.32
C PRO A 26 -39.40 1.28 3.54
N SER A 27 -38.90 0.08 3.76
CA SER A 27 -39.56 -1.16 3.29
C SER A 27 -39.63 -2.19 4.43
N ALA A 28 -40.66 -3.07 4.42
CA ALA A 28 -40.91 -4.03 5.51
C ALA A 28 -39.77 -5.01 5.77
N ARG A 29 -38.95 -5.35 4.77
CA ARG A 29 -37.73 -6.19 4.93
C ARG A 29 -36.60 -5.48 5.69
N ILE A 30 -36.62 -4.17 5.66
CA ILE A 30 -35.57 -3.31 6.24
C ILE A 30 -35.81 -3.07 7.73
N LEU A 31 -37.04 -3.16 8.22
CA LEU A 31 -37.35 -2.99 9.64
C LEU A 31 -36.59 -3.96 10.56
N ARG A 32 -36.44 -5.24 10.16
CA ARG A 32 -35.64 -6.20 10.94
C ARG A 32 -34.16 -5.89 10.84
N GLY A 33 -33.64 -5.55 9.66
CA GLY A 33 -32.26 -5.15 9.45
C GLY A 33 -31.93 -3.85 10.20
N PHE A 34 -32.81 -2.86 10.13
CA PHE A 34 -32.71 -1.61 10.87
C PHE A 34 -32.65 -1.84 12.40
N THR A 35 -33.60 -2.63 12.94
CA THR A 35 -33.66 -2.94 14.35
C THR A 35 -32.40 -3.64 14.84
N HIS A 36 -31.94 -4.64 14.09
CA HIS A 36 -30.72 -5.38 14.39
C HIS A 36 -29.50 -4.44 14.38
N PHE A 37 -29.39 -3.62 13.35
CA PHE A 37 -28.31 -2.66 13.17
C PHE A 37 -28.25 -1.62 14.29
N ILE A 38 -29.40 -1.03 14.66
CA ILE A 38 -29.47 -0.07 15.77
C ILE A 38 -29.10 -0.72 17.10
N ASN A 39 -29.53 -1.96 17.34
CA ASN A 39 -29.12 -2.71 18.53
C ASN A 39 -27.61 -2.97 18.57
N LEU A 40 -27.01 -3.26 17.41
CA LEU A 40 -25.58 -3.46 17.25
C LEU A 40 -24.78 -2.16 17.55
N LEU A 41 -25.23 -1.03 16.98
CA LEU A 41 -24.67 0.28 17.26
C LEU A 41 -24.76 0.62 18.75
N ALA A 42 -25.95 0.52 19.31
CA ALA A 42 -26.21 0.80 20.72
C ALA A 42 -25.34 -0.03 21.66
N GLY A 43 -25.19 -1.32 21.37
CA GLY A 43 -24.34 -2.24 22.14
C GLY A 43 -22.84 -1.99 21.98
N SER A 44 -22.42 -1.39 20.84
CA SER A 44 -21.02 -1.09 20.57
C SER A 44 -20.57 0.26 21.13
N LEU A 45 -21.45 1.25 21.14
CA LEU A 45 -21.16 2.65 21.45
C LEU A 45 -21.38 3.05 22.90
N GLN A 46 -21.97 2.17 23.71
CA GLN A 46 -22.11 2.31 25.17
C GLN A 46 -22.63 3.67 25.68
N HIS A 47 -23.33 4.48 24.92
CA HIS A 47 -23.86 5.82 25.26
C HIS A 47 -23.15 7.00 24.58
N GLU A 48 -22.06 6.80 23.80
CA GLU A 48 -21.45 7.88 23.03
C GLU A 48 -22.34 8.21 21.81
N PRO A 49 -22.68 9.48 21.56
CA PRO A 49 -23.42 9.87 20.36
C PRO A 49 -22.54 9.73 19.13
N LEU A 50 -23.15 9.33 18.02
CA LEU A 50 -22.48 9.34 16.72
C LEU A 50 -22.26 10.77 16.24
N THR A 51 -21.07 11.12 15.80
CA THR A 51 -20.87 12.37 15.06
C THR A 51 -21.31 12.20 13.62
N ILE A 52 -21.73 13.27 12.96
CA ILE A 52 -22.14 13.21 11.56
C ILE A 52 -21.00 12.72 10.64
N ALA A 53 -19.77 13.13 10.92
CA ALA A 53 -18.59 12.70 10.17
C ALA A 53 -18.36 11.18 10.24
N ARG A 54 -18.66 10.53 11.36
CA ARG A 54 -18.50 9.10 11.58
C ARG A 54 -19.74 8.27 11.22
N CYS A 55 -20.90 8.93 11.07
CA CYS A 55 -22.17 8.25 10.86
C CYS A 55 -22.13 7.41 9.56
N GLN A 56 -21.89 8.03 8.41
CA GLN A 56 -21.85 7.35 7.11
C GLN A 56 -20.76 6.26 7.04
N PRO A 57 -19.49 6.53 7.43
CA PRO A 57 -18.46 5.50 7.52
C PRO A 57 -18.85 4.31 8.39
N ALA A 58 -19.45 4.55 9.56
CA ALA A 58 -19.92 3.49 10.45
C ALA A 58 -21.02 2.62 9.80
N LEU A 59 -22.04 3.28 9.21
CA LEU A 59 -23.17 2.61 8.58
C LEU A 59 -22.70 1.71 7.42
N ARG A 60 -21.92 2.27 6.48
CA ARG A 60 -21.42 1.54 5.31
C ARG A 60 -20.44 0.44 5.67
N GLY A 61 -19.55 0.68 6.63
CA GLY A 61 -18.59 -0.33 7.06
C GLY A 61 -19.27 -1.54 7.70
N VAL A 62 -20.26 -1.31 8.57
CA VAL A 62 -21.03 -2.42 9.20
C VAL A 62 -21.87 -3.17 8.18
N GLU A 63 -22.57 -2.46 7.27
CA GLU A 63 -23.32 -3.10 6.18
C GLU A 63 -22.39 -4.02 5.36
N ARG A 64 -21.24 -3.52 4.94
CA ARG A 64 -20.27 -4.28 4.16
C ARG A 64 -19.77 -5.52 4.90
N ILE A 65 -19.44 -5.40 6.19
CA ILE A 65 -19.03 -6.54 7.02
C ILE A 65 -20.16 -7.57 7.08
N LEU A 66 -21.40 -7.15 7.39
CA LEU A 66 -22.53 -8.05 7.52
C LEU A 66 -22.93 -8.73 6.20
N ASP A 67 -22.88 -8.00 5.08
CA ASP A 67 -23.23 -8.54 3.76
C ASP A 67 -22.21 -9.56 3.25
N ARG A 68 -20.93 -9.24 3.32
CA ARG A 68 -19.87 -10.13 2.84
C ARG A 68 -19.68 -11.39 3.69
N THR A 69 -20.14 -11.36 4.95
CA THR A 69 -20.05 -12.50 5.86
C THR A 69 -21.32 -13.33 5.93
N ARG A 70 -22.27 -13.17 4.99
CA ARG A 70 -23.59 -13.89 5.03
C ARG A 70 -23.49 -15.40 5.20
N GLY A 71 -22.45 -16.04 4.67
CA GLY A 71 -22.20 -17.48 4.84
C GLY A 71 -21.57 -17.90 6.18
N ARG A 72 -21.32 -16.98 7.10
CA ARG A 72 -20.67 -17.22 8.39
C ARG A 72 -21.69 -17.14 9.53
N PRO A 73 -21.39 -17.76 10.71
CA PRO A 73 -22.25 -17.67 11.89
C PRO A 73 -22.54 -16.20 12.28
N GLU A 74 -23.79 -15.91 12.66
CA GLU A 74 -24.25 -14.56 12.99
C GLU A 74 -23.41 -13.91 14.10
N ALA A 75 -23.11 -14.67 15.16
CA ALA A 75 -22.27 -14.18 16.27
C ALA A 75 -20.88 -13.69 15.80
N MET A 76 -20.29 -14.34 14.80
CA MET A 76 -19.01 -13.94 14.23
C MET A 76 -19.14 -12.65 13.41
N ARG A 77 -20.19 -12.51 12.62
CA ARG A 77 -20.48 -11.31 11.84
C ARG A 77 -20.67 -10.09 12.74
N GLU A 78 -21.45 -10.26 13.80
CA GLU A 78 -21.68 -9.22 14.77
C GLU A 78 -20.41 -8.82 15.52
N GLU A 79 -19.58 -9.78 15.92
CA GLU A 79 -18.34 -9.46 16.64
C GLU A 79 -17.37 -8.66 15.74
N ASN A 80 -17.29 -8.98 14.46
CA ASN A 80 -16.51 -8.19 13.51
C ASN A 80 -17.03 -6.77 13.37
N ALA A 81 -18.33 -6.60 13.26
CA ALA A 81 -18.94 -5.28 13.19
C ALA A 81 -18.72 -4.49 14.49
N ARG A 82 -18.78 -5.15 15.67
CA ARG A 82 -18.47 -4.54 16.96
C ARG A 82 -17.01 -4.10 17.07
N ILE A 83 -16.06 -4.93 16.60
CA ILE A 83 -14.62 -4.58 16.59
C ILE A 83 -14.40 -3.34 15.74
N PHE A 84 -14.94 -3.33 14.53
CA PHE A 84 -14.87 -2.19 13.61
C PHE A 84 -15.44 -0.90 14.25
N LEU A 85 -16.68 -0.98 14.76
CA LEU A 85 -17.35 0.18 15.38
C LEU A 85 -16.59 0.71 16.59
N ARG A 86 -16.17 -0.16 17.52
CA ARG A 86 -15.42 0.25 18.71
C ARG A 86 -14.10 0.93 18.35
N ALA A 87 -13.39 0.39 17.36
CA ALA A 87 -12.14 0.98 16.90
C ALA A 87 -12.35 2.35 16.27
N LEU A 88 -13.35 2.48 15.37
CA LEU A 88 -13.72 3.74 14.72
C LEU A 88 -14.15 4.81 15.71
N MET A 89 -15.02 4.46 16.68
CA MET A 89 -15.56 5.42 17.61
C MET A 89 -14.53 5.92 18.64
N ARG A 90 -13.58 5.07 19.03
CA ARG A 90 -12.48 5.45 19.93
C ARG A 90 -11.31 6.12 19.23
N ALA A 91 -11.35 6.26 17.92
CA ALA A 91 -10.28 6.88 17.15
C ALA A 91 -10.15 8.36 17.50
N ARG A 92 -8.92 8.79 17.76
CA ARG A 92 -8.56 10.21 17.81
C ARG A 92 -8.07 10.60 16.43
N LEU A 93 -8.91 11.28 15.66
CA LEU A 93 -8.65 11.63 14.27
C LEU A 93 -8.28 13.11 14.17
N SER A 94 -7.32 13.43 13.32
CA SER A 94 -7.08 14.79 12.85
C SER A 94 -8.15 15.19 11.83
N VAL A 95 -8.27 16.48 11.54
CA VAL A 95 -9.22 17.00 10.51
C VAL A 95 -8.97 16.35 9.15
N GLU A 96 -7.71 16.15 8.76
CA GLU A 96 -7.33 15.49 7.52
C GLU A 96 -7.76 14.01 7.50
N GLN A 97 -7.60 13.31 8.62
CA GLN A 97 -8.05 11.92 8.75
C GLN A 97 -9.57 11.81 8.72
N GLU A 98 -10.31 12.76 9.31
CA GLU A 98 -11.77 12.78 9.20
C GLU A 98 -12.25 13.00 7.77
N ALA A 99 -11.57 13.81 6.97
CA ALA A 99 -11.88 14.03 5.56
C ALA A 99 -11.72 12.73 4.72
N ASN A 100 -10.77 11.88 5.07
CA ASN A 100 -10.49 10.61 4.38
C ASN A 100 -11.20 9.40 5.01
N LEU A 101 -11.95 9.60 6.09
CA LEU A 101 -12.49 8.53 6.92
C LEU A 101 -13.42 7.56 6.16
N ALA A 102 -14.16 8.05 5.17
CA ALA A 102 -15.04 7.19 4.38
C ALA A 102 -14.28 6.13 3.58
N HIS A 103 -13.15 6.51 2.99
CA HIS A 103 -12.27 5.59 2.25
C HIS A 103 -11.56 4.62 3.19
N GLU A 104 -10.94 5.14 4.26
CA GLU A 104 -10.29 4.29 5.27
C GLU A 104 -11.26 3.28 5.89
N ALA A 105 -12.50 3.70 6.20
CA ALA A 105 -13.51 2.81 6.76
C ALA A 105 -13.94 1.71 5.80
N GLN A 106 -13.95 1.99 4.50
CA GLN A 106 -14.18 0.98 3.48
C GLN A 106 -13.08 -0.07 3.50
N ASP A 107 -11.82 0.34 3.41
CA ASP A 107 -10.67 -0.56 3.37
C ASP A 107 -10.54 -1.39 4.66
N VAL A 108 -10.72 -0.73 5.82
CA VAL A 108 -10.71 -1.42 7.12
C VAL A 108 -11.86 -2.41 7.23
N SER A 109 -13.05 -2.10 6.71
CA SER A 109 -14.18 -3.05 6.73
C SER A 109 -13.90 -4.32 5.91
N ASP A 110 -13.23 -4.18 4.76
CA ASP A 110 -12.81 -5.30 3.92
C ASP A 110 -11.76 -6.16 4.63
N PHE A 111 -10.79 -5.53 5.28
CA PHE A 111 -9.80 -6.23 6.09
C PHE A 111 -10.41 -6.96 7.29
N VAL A 112 -11.30 -6.29 8.05
CA VAL A 112 -11.99 -6.88 9.21
C VAL A 112 -12.83 -8.10 8.80
N TYR A 113 -13.51 -8.01 7.64
CA TYR A 113 -14.23 -9.12 7.06
C TYR A 113 -13.31 -10.33 6.80
N ALA A 114 -12.14 -10.10 6.21
CA ALA A 114 -11.22 -11.18 5.84
C ALA A 114 -10.54 -11.85 7.06
N HIS A 115 -10.37 -11.12 8.18
CA HIS A 115 -9.52 -11.52 9.30
C HIS A 115 -10.26 -11.50 10.65
N THR A 116 -11.07 -12.52 10.94
CA THR A 116 -11.95 -12.51 12.11
C THR A 116 -11.28 -12.83 13.45
N ALA A 117 -10.28 -13.69 13.49
CA ALA A 117 -9.81 -14.29 14.74
C ALA A 117 -8.81 -13.45 15.56
N VAL A 118 -8.16 -12.44 14.96
CA VAL A 118 -6.95 -11.80 15.51
C VAL A 118 -7.14 -10.31 15.88
N LEU A 119 -8.37 -9.79 15.86
CA LEU A 119 -8.63 -8.36 15.90
C LEU A 119 -9.14 -7.79 17.22
N LYS A 120 -9.41 -8.65 18.22
CA LYS A 120 -9.88 -8.20 19.54
C LYS A 120 -8.92 -7.18 20.15
N GLY A 121 -9.45 -6.03 20.59
CA GLY A 121 -8.67 -4.97 21.22
C GLY A 121 -7.91 -4.07 20.24
N ALA A 122 -8.02 -4.25 18.93
CA ALA A 122 -7.35 -3.42 17.95
C ALA A 122 -7.86 -1.96 18.00
N THR A 123 -6.93 -1.01 17.88
CA THR A 123 -7.24 0.42 17.71
C THR A 123 -7.49 0.74 16.24
N TRP A 124 -8.16 1.87 15.94
CA TRP A 124 -8.37 2.33 14.56
C TRP A 124 -7.06 2.43 13.77
N ALA A 125 -6.07 3.13 14.32
CA ALA A 125 -4.76 3.25 13.70
C ALA A 125 -4.07 1.89 13.44
N SER A 126 -4.27 0.92 14.33
CA SER A 126 -3.77 -0.45 14.13
C SER A 126 -4.50 -1.16 12.99
N LEU A 127 -5.82 -0.99 12.89
CA LEU A 127 -6.63 -1.57 11.81
C LEU A 127 -6.26 -0.97 10.46
N CYS A 128 -6.12 0.36 10.36
CA CYS A 128 -5.69 1.04 9.13
C CYS A 128 -4.33 0.50 8.65
N ARG A 129 -3.30 0.49 9.51
CA ARG A 129 -1.98 -0.04 9.11
C ARG A 129 -2.03 -1.50 8.63
N ARG A 130 -2.82 -2.34 9.28
CA ARG A 130 -2.95 -3.77 8.91
C ARG A 130 -3.77 -3.94 7.64
N SER A 131 -4.81 -3.13 7.46
CA SER A 131 -5.60 -3.05 6.24
C SER A 131 -4.75 -2.64 5.06
N ASP A 132 -3.94 -1.57 5.19
CA ASP A 132 -3.02 -1.11 4.16
C ASP A 132 -2.02 -2.21 3.76
N ALA A 133 -1.44 -2.89 4.74
CA ALA A 133 -0.50 -3.99 4.47
C ALA A 133 -1.18 -5.15 3.73
N TRP A 134 -2.42 -5.49 4.11
CA TRP A 134 -3.19 -6.56 3.48
C TRP A 134 -3.59 -6.20 2.04
N HIS A 135 -4.10 -5.00 1.79
CA HIS A 135 -4.44 -4.54 0.44
C HIS A 135 -3.21 -4.49 -0.47
N ARG A 136 -2.07 -4.02 0.05
CA ARG A 136 -0.81 -4.06 -0.69
C ARG A 136 -0.40 -5.49 -1.06
N ALA A 137 -0.48 -6.42 -0.12
CA ALA A 137 -0.18 -7.81 -0.39
C ALA A 137 -1.09 -8.40 -1.48
N LEU A 138 -2.38 -8.06 -1.48
CA LEU A 138 -3.32 -8.47 -2.54
C LEU A 138 -2.94 -7.89 -3.91
N LEU A 139 -2.60 -6.59 -3.97
CA LEU A 139 -2.17 -5.94 -5.23
C LEU A 139 -0.90 -6.60 -5.79
N ILE A 140 0.09 -6.87 -4.93
CA ILE A 140 1.31 -7.55 -5.34
C ILE A 140 1.01 -9.00 -5.78
N ALA A 141 0.12 -9.70 -5.08
CA ALA A 141 -0.20 -11.08 -5.39
C ALA A 141 -0.78 -11.30 -6.80
N VAL A 142 -1.47 -10.29 -7.34
CA VAL A 142 -2.06 -10.35 -8.70
C VAL A 142 -1.11 -9.81 -9.78
N ASP A 143 0.04 -9.24 -9.43
CA ASP A 143 1.03 -8.75 -10.39
C ASP A 143 1.70 -9.93 -11.11
N PRO A 144 1.56 -10.09 -12.44
CA PRO A 144 2.16 -11.19 -13.17
C PRO A 144 3.70 -11.15 -13.18
N ALA A 145 4.30 -9.98 -12.96
CA ALA A 145 5.74 -9.79 -12.96
C ALA A 145 6.40 -10.01 -11.57
N LYS A 146 5.61 -10.26 -10.50
CA LYS A 146 6.14 -10.41 -9.12
C LYS A 146 7.19 -11.50 -8.96
N ASP A 147 7.06 -12.57 -9.74
CA ASP A 147 7.93 -13.74 -9.65
C ASP A 147 9.20 -13.63 -10.52
N LEU A 148 9.31 -12.58 -11.36
CA LEU A 148 10.53 -12.31 -12.11
C LEU A 148 11.69 -11.99 -11.15
N ARG A 149 12.86 -12.60 -11.43
CA ARG A 149 14.07 -12.42 -10.62
C ARG A 149 15.27 -12.15 -11.50
N TRP A 150 16.23 -11.42 -10.98
CA TRP A 150 17.52 -11.17 -11.61
C TRP A 150 18.62 -11.12 -10.55
N HIS A 151 19.85 -11.30 -10.99
CA HIS A 151 20.98 -11.31 -10.09
C HIS A 151 21.36 -9.89 -9.67
N ALA A 152 21.35 -9.62 -8.36
CA ALA A 152 21.85 -8.39 -7.80
C ALA A 152 23.39 -8.41 -7.76
N LEU A 153 24.02 -7.43 -8.41
CA LEU A 153 25.49 -7.28 -8.40
C LEU A 153 25.96 -6.42 -7.23
N LEU A 154 25.11 -5.54 -6.75
CA LEU A 154 25.36 -4.65 -5.63
C LEU A 154 24.18 -4.69 -4.65
N PRO A 155 23.94 -5.85 -3.97
CA PRO A 155 22.74 -6.05 -3.15
C PRO A 155 22.53 -4.96 -2.10
N ARG A 156 23.65 -4.41 -1.60
CA ARG A 156 23.64 -3.31 -0.64
C ARG A 156 24.90 -2.45 -0.82
N HIS A 157 24.71 -1.13 -0.75
CA HIS A 157 25.82 -0.17 -0.75
C HIS A 157 25.59 0.93 0.29
N GLN A 158 26.55 1.14 1.19
CA GLN A 158 26.52 2.22 2.17
C GLN A 158 27.12 3.48 1.54
N SER A 159 26.40 4.60 1.61
CA SER A 159 26.85 5.89 1.16
C SER A 159 26.45 6.96 2.18
N GLY A 160 27.39 7.32 3.04
CA GLY A 160 27.14 8.28 4.13
C GLY A 160 26.00 7.81 5.04
N ALA A 161 24.98 8.65 5.20
CA ALA A 161 23.79 8.37 6.00
C ALA A 161 22.77 7.46 5.29
N TYR A 162 23.01 7.08 4.02
CA TYR A 162 22.07 6.32 3.21
C TYR A 162 22.59 4.92 2.90
N VAL A 163 21.65 3.99 2.76
CA VAL A 163 21.91 2.63 2.26
C VAL A 163 21.12 2.44 0.98
N ALA A 164 21.79 2.16 -0.11
CA ALA A 164 21.17 1.69 -1.34
C ALA A 164 20.94 0.19 -1.28
N VAL A 165 19.75 -0.25 -1.61
CA VAL A 165 19.37 -1.67 -1.73
C VAL A 165 18.99 -1.92 -3.18
N GLU A 166 19.72 -2.78 -3.89
CA GLU A 166 19.34 -3.22 -5.23
C GLU A 166 18.10 -4.08 -5.14
N LEU A 167 17.06 -3.72 -5.91
CA LEU A 167 15.82 -4.49 -5.98
C LEU A 167 16.03 -5.59 -7.03
N ASP A 168 15.94 -6.86 -6.63
CA ASP A 168 16.36 -8.03 -7.42
C ASP A 168 15.20 -8.91 -7.89
N CYS A 169 13.95 -8.48 -7.65
CA CYS A 169 12.77 -9.19 -8.11
C CYS A 169 11.56 -8.26 -8.29
N GLY A 170 10.59 -8.74 -9.09
CA GLY A 170 9.34 -8.03 -9.36
C GLY A 170 8.56 -7.70 -8.10
N TYR A 171 8.55 -8.61 -7.10
CA TYR A 171 7.91 -8.36 -5.80
C TYR A 171 8.46 -7.09 -5.11
N GLN A 172 9.79 -6.95 -5.04
CA GLN A 172 10.42 -5.78 -4.41
C GLN A 172 10.15 -4.49 -5.19
N LEU A 173 10.10 -4.56 -6.53
CA LEU A 173 9.72 -3.41 -7.36
C LEU A 173 8.28 -2.99 -7.12
N ALA A 174 7.35 -3.94 -7.05
CA ALA A 174 5.95 -3.65 -6.75
C ALA A 174 5.79 -3.05 -5.36
N GLU A 175 6.48 -3.59 -4.35
CA GLU A 175 6.50 -3.05 -2.99
C GLU A 175 7.08 -1.63 -2.95
N GLU A 176 8.20 -1.37 -3.62
CA GLU A 176 8.81 -0.05 -3.73
C GLU A 176 7.85 0.95 -4.40
N GLY A 177 7.20 0.53 -5.50
CA GLY A 177 6.22 1.37 -6.21
C GLY A 177 5.04 1.77 -5.33
N LEU A 178 4.50 0.84 -4.54
CA LEU A 178 3.40 1.10 -3.62
C LEU A 178 3.83 2.03 -2.46
N GLU A 179 4.99 1.78 -1.85
CA GLU A 179 5.51 2.62 -0.75
C GLU A 179 5.87 4.03 -1.19
N GLN A 180 6.51 4.16 -2.34
CA GLN A 180 6.95 5.42 -2.91
C GLN A 180 5.86 6.11 -3.76
N ARG A 181 4.74 5.44 -4.03
CA ARG A 181 3.63 5.94 -4.86
C ARG A 181 4.09 6.36 -6.26
N HIS A 182 4.75 5.45 -6.97
CA HIS A 182 5.17 5.67 -8.36
C HIS A 182 5.21 4.35 -9.16
N CYS A 183 5.38 4.44 -10.47
CA CYS A 183 5.18 3.33 -11.41
C CYS A 183 6.33 2.31 -11.49
N ILE A 184 7.31 2.32 -10.57
CA ILE A 184 8.51 1.46 -10.69
C ILE A 184 8.18 -0.05 -10.72
N GLY A 185 7.03 -0.48 -10.21
CA GLY A 185 6.57 -1.87 -10.30
C GLY A 185 6.53 -2.40 -11.73
N SER A 186 6.24 -1.54 -12.72
CA SER A 186 6.18 -1.93 -14.14
C SER A 186 7.55 -2.22 -14.79
N TYR A 187 8.66 -1.98 -14.08
CA TYR A 187 10.03 -2.11 -14.61
C TYR A 187 10.60 -3.53 -14.52
N ALA A 188 9.85 -4.49 -13.97
CA ALA A 188 10.33 -5.86 -13.73
C ALA A 188 10.89 -6.54 -15.00
N ASN A 189 10.22 -6.39 -16.14
CA ASN A 189 10.72 -6.95 -17.42
C ASN A 189 12.02 -6.27 -17.87
N ALA A 190 12.14 -4.95 -17.73
CA ALA A 190 13.35 -4.22 -18.09
C ALA A 190 14.54 -4.59 -17.19
N CYS A 191 14.27 -4.85 -15.90
CA CYS A 191 15.29 -5.35 -14.98
C CYS A 191 15.69 -6.79 -15.28
N ALA A 192 14.71 -7.67 -15.55
CA ALA A 192 14.97 -9.06 -15.90
C ALA A 192 15.77 -9.20 -17.21
N SER A 193 15.54 -8.32 -18.19
CA SER A 193 16.30 -8.29 -19.45
C SER A 193 17.74 -7.77 -19.28
N GLY A 194 18.11 -7.23 -18.13
CA GLY A 194 19.49 -6.82 -17.84
C GLY A 194 19.87 -5.40 -18.26
N GLY A 195 18.97 -4.64 -18.89
CA GLY A 195 19.24 -3.27 -19.35
C GLY A 195 19.03 -2.20 -18.29
N THR A 196 18.24 -2.49 -17.27
CA THR A 196 17.87 -1.57 -16.19
C THR A 196 18.15 -2.19 -14.84
N ARG A 197 18.49 -1.36 -13.85
CA ARG A 197 18.54 -1.70 -12.43
C ARG A 197 17.90 -0.60 -11.60
N VAL A 198 17.32 -1.00 -10.48
CA VAL A 198 16.63 -0.10 -9.57
C VAL A 198 17.16 -0.28 -8.16
N PHE A 199 17.41 0.83 -7.49
CA PHE A 199 17.85 0.86 -6.11
C PHE A 199 16.88 1.66 -5.24
N SER A 200 16.53 1.12 -4.07
CA SER A 200 15.86 1.85 -3.00
C SER A 200 16.90 2.53 -2.11
N LEU A 201 16.94 3.86 -2.09
CA LEU A 201 17.79 4.63 -1.19
C LEU A 201 17.08 4.81 0.13
N ARG A 202 17.68 4.29 1.21
CA ARG A 202 17.08 4.23 2.55
C ARG A 202 17.95 4.92 3.58
N GLN A 203 17.33 5.49 4.60
CA GLN A 203 18.05 6.20 5.68
C GLN A 203 18.57 5.21 6.71
N GLY A 204 19.86 5.29 7.02
CA GLY A 204 20.53 4.60 8.10
C GLY A 204 20.76 3.10 7.90
N SER A 205 19.79 2.34 7.40
CA SER A 205 19.88 0.89 7.21
C SER A 205 19.07 0.39 6.00
N ALA A 206 19.29 -0.88 5.64
CA ALA A 206 18.52 -1.52 4.56
C ALA A 206 17.01 -1.69 4.89
N GLN A 207 16.64 -1.63 6.15
CA GLN A 207 15.25 -1.62 6.62
C GLN A 207 14.77 -0.20 6.96
N GLY A 208 15.63 0.79 6.80
CA GLY A 208 15.34 2.19 7.09
C GLY A 208 14.27 2.78 6.19
N ARG A 209 13.88 4.01 6.52
CA ARG A 209 12.89 4.77 5.74
C ARG A 209 13.35 4.92 4.30
N ARG A 210 12.50 4.59 3.35
CA ARG A 210 12.72 4.82 1.92
C ARG A 210 12.70 6.33 1.64
N MET A 211 13.79 6.84 1.10
CA MET A 211 13.97 8.28 0.82
C MET A 211 13.77 8.58 -0.66
N ALA A 212 14.30 7.73 -1.53
CA ALA A 212 14.16 7.85 -2.97
C ALA A 212 14.36 6.51 -3.67
N THR A 213 13.89 6.43 -4.91
CA THR A 213 14.14 5.33 -5.84
C THR A 213 15.04 5.83 -6.97
N LEU A 214 16.14 5.13 -7.19
CA LEU A 214 17.14 5.42 -8.21
C LEU A 214 17.02 4.41 -9.35
N GLU A 215 16.88 4.87 -10.58
CA GLU A 215 16.94 4.09 -11.79
C GLU A 215 18.29 4.30 -12.48
N VAL A 216 18.95 3.19 -12.82
CA VAL A 216 20.17 3.19 -13.63
C VAL A 216 19.98 2.32 -14.85
N GLN A 217 20.52 2.75 -15.98
CA GLN A 217 20.45 2.02 -17.25
C GLN A 217 21.83 1.86 -17.88
N ARG A 218 21.97 0.76 -18.62
CA ARG A 218 23.14 0.50 -19.42
C ARG A 218 23.04 1.25 -20.76
N GLY A 219 23.98 2.17 -21.02
CA GLY A 219 24.11 2.85 -22.30
C GLY A 219 24.59 1.91 -23.42
N HIS A 220 24.49 2.36 -24.67
CA HIS A 220 24.99 1.64 -25.83
C HIS A 220 26.51 1.36 -25.78
N ASP A 221 27.25 2.21 -25.06
CA ASP A 221 28.69 2.05 -24.78
C ASP A 221 28.97 1.08 -23.61
N GLY A 222 27.96 0.42 -23.10
CA GLY A 222 28.06 -0.51 -21.96
C GLY A 222 28.23 0.15 -20.60
N VAL A 223 28.25 1.49 -20.54
CA VAL A 223 28.42 2.22 -19.27
C VAL A 223 27.06 2.41 -18.59
N TRP A 224 27.01 2.14 -17.29
CA TRP A 224 25.84 2.35 -16.48
C TRP A 224 25.73 3.81 -16.02
N ARG A 225 24.54 4.40 -16.20
CA ARG A 225 24.25 5.81 -15.85
C ARG A 225 22.96 5.92 -15.10
N MET A 226 22.88 6.91 -14.23
CA MET A 226 21.63 7.34 -13.63
C MET A 226 20.70 7.89 -14.71
N VAL A 227 19.47 7.36 -14.76
CA VAL A 227 18.39 7.89 -15.62
C VAL A 227 17.56 8.86 -14.83
N GLN A 228 17.18 8.46 -13.62
CA GLN A 228 16.40 9.30 -12.72
C GLN A 228 16.58 8.88 -11.27
N ILE A 229 16.30 9.86 -10.39
CA ILE A 229 16.08 9.65 -8.97
C ILE A 229 14.81 10.37 -8.56
N ARG A 230 13.92 9.68 -7.89
CA ARG A 230 12.62 10.20 -7.48
C ARG A 230 12.33 9.89 -6.02
N GLY A 231 11.82 10.89 -5.31
CA GLY A 231 11.23 10.74 -3.99
C GLY A 231 9.78 10.25 -4.07
N LYS A 232 9.12 10.20 -2.92
CA LYS A 232 7.73 9.75 -2.78
C LYS A 232 6.79 10.56 -3.68
N ALA A 233 5.85 9.89 -4.35
CA ALA A 233 4.90 10.46 -5.32
C ALA A 233 5.60 11.19 -6.48
N ASN A 234 6.71 10.63 -6.97
CA ASN A 234 7.53 11.17 -8.06
C ASN A 234 8.12 12.57 -7.81
N THR A 235 8.21 12.99 -6.55
CA THR A 235 8.80 14.29 -6.23
C THR A 235 10.26 14.36 -6.65
N PRO A 236 10.75 15.52 -7.15
CA PRO A 236 12.16 15.72 -7.38
C PRO A 236 12.96 15.59 -6.08
N VAL A 237 14.16 15.06 -6.18
CA VAL A 237 15.11 14.99 -5.06
C VAL A 237 16.02 16.22 -5.14
N HIS A 238 16.05 17.02 -4.07
CA HIS A 238 16.88 18.21 -3.96
C HIS A 238 17.96 18.12 -2.86
N ASP A 239 17.91 17.07 -2.03
CA ASP A 239 18.91 16.84 -0.98
C ASP A 239 20.27 16.50 -1.62
N PRO A 240 21.30 17.38 -1.46
CA PRO A 240 22.61 17.15 -2.07
C PRO A 240 23.29 15.87 -1.59
N LEU A 241 23.10 15.49 -0.34
CA LEU A 241 23.68 14.26 0.22
C LEU A 241 23.03 13.02 -0.37
N LEU A 242 21.72 13.05 -0.63
CA LEU A 242 21.01 11.96 -1.27
C LEU A 242 21.39 11.82 -2.76
N LEU A 243 21.57 12.95 -3.46
CA LEU A 243 22.08 12.98 -4.84
C LEU A 243 23.52 12.44 -4.92
N GLN A 244 24.39 12.87 -4.02
CA GLN A 244 25.75 12.34 -3.91
C GLN A 244 25.77 10.84 -3.63
N ALA A 245 24.86 10.37 -2.78
CA ALA A 245 24.73 8.94 -2.49
C ALA A 245 24.31 8.16 -3.75
N ALA A 246 23.39 8.70 -4.55
CA ALA A 246 22.99 8.09 -5.82
C ALA A 246 24.16 7.99 -6.80
N ASP A 247 24.96 9.04 -6.96
CA ASP A 247 26.16 9.03 -7.83
C ASP A 247 27.19 7.98 -7.38
N GLN A 248 27.39 7.84 -6.07
CA GLN A 248 28.28 6.80 -5.53
C GLN A 248 27.76 5.39 -5.79
N VAL A 249 26.45 5.18 -5.72
CA VAL A 249 25.81 3.90 -6.08
C VAL A 249 26.06 3.57 -7.56
N VAL A 250 25.87 4.53 -8.48
CA VAL A 250 26.12 4.33 -9.91
C VAL A 250 27.58 3.97 -10.17
N ALA A 251 28.52 4.66 -9.54
CA ALA A 251 29.94 4.39 -9.65
C ALA A 251 30.31 2.99 -9.13
N ALA A 252 29.79 2.63 -7.93
CA ALA A 252 30.00 1.33 -7.30
C ALA A 252 29.41 0.19 -8.14
N TYR A 253 28.21 0.38 -8.68
CA TYR A 253 27.56 -0.60 -9.55
C TYR A 253 28.36 -0.83 -10.84
N GLY A 254 28.82 0.23 -11.49
CA GLY A 254 29.70 0.13 -12.67
C GLY A 254 31.01 -0.60 -12.36
N ALA A 255 31.60 -0.40 -11.17
CA ALA A 255 32.77 -1.14 -10.73
C ALA A 255 32.46 -2.64 -10.50
N ALA A 256 31.33 -2.96 -9.89
CA ALA A 256 30.91 -4.35 -9.67
C ALA A 256 30.70 -5.10 -11.00
N VAL A 257 30.07 -4.45 -11.98
CA VAL A 257 29.90 -5.01 -13.33
C VAL A 257 31.27 -5.31 -13.98
N ARG A 258 32.21 -4.35 -13.98
CA ARG A 258 33.57 -4.57 -14.52
C ARG A 258 34.29 -5.72 -13.83
N ALA A 259 34.20 -5.80 -12.52
CA ALA A 259 34.80 -6.89 -11.76
C ALA A 259 34.21 -8.26 -12.12
N GLN A 260 32.92 -8.34 -12.39
CA GLN A 260 32.25 -9.57 -12.82
C GLN A 260 32.75 -10.00 -14.20
N VAL A 261 32.85 -9.06 -15.16
CA VAL A 261 33.37 -9.34 -16.50
C VAL A 261 34.80 -9.88 -16.47
N VAL A 262 35.66 -9.26 -15.65
CA VAL A 262 37.06 -9.72 -15.46
C VAL A 262 37.09 -11.13 -14.86
N ARG A 263 36.29 -11.44 -13.86
CA ARG A 263 36.21 -12.80 -13.29
C ARG A 263 35.74 -13.83 -14.31
N ALA A 264 34.72 -13.52 -15.09
CA ALA A 264 34.21 -14.41 -16.14
C ALA A 264 35.26 -14.66 -17.23
N GLY A 265 36.02 -13.62 -17.65
CA GLY A 265 37.12 -13.74 -18.60
C GLY A 265 38.28 -14.60 -18.08
N LEU A 266 38.64 -14.48 -16.81
CA LEU A 266 39.66 -15.30 -16.16
C LEU A 266 39.26 -16.77 -16.00
N SER A 267 37.94 -17.06 -16.02
CA SER A 267 37.39 -18.42 -15.88
C SER A 267 37.33 -19.17 -17.24
N GLY A 268 37.92 -18.65 -18.30
CA GLY A 268 38.04 -19.34 -19.60
C GLY A 268 36.75 -19.37 -20.44
N LEU A 269 35.71 -18.64 -20.05
CA LEU A 269 34.54 -18.42 -20.89
C LEU A 269 34.86 -17.31 -21.87
N GLY A 270 35.24 -17.71 -23.11
CA GLY A 270 35.62 -16.83 -24.19
C GLY A 270 34.62 -15.72 -24.47
N ALA A 271 35.09 -14.63 -25.07
CA ALA A 271 34.36 -13.39 -25.37
C ALA A 271 33.10 -13.53 -26.26
N SER A 272 32.62 -14.75 -26.51
CA SER A 272 31.45 -15.04 -27.35
C SER A 272 30.10 -14.99 -26.64
N ALA A 273 30.03 -14.70 -25.32
CA ALA A 273 28.78 -14.63 -24.59
C ALA A 273 28.25 -13.19 -24.41
N VAL A 274 28.84 -12.21 -25.09
CA VAL A 274 28.20 -10.89 -25.26
C VAL A 274 27.29 -11.00 -26.48
N GLY A 275 26.19 -11.74 -26.34
CA GLY A 275 25.19 -11.80 -27.37
C GLY A 275 24.68 -10.39 -27.70
N ASP A 276 24.61 -10.08 -28.98
CA ASP A 276 23.94 -8.93 -29.57
C ASP A 276 22.47 -8.92 -29.14
N TYR A 277 22.21 -8.50 -27.89
CA TYR A 277 20.85 -8.23 -27.42
C TYR A 277 20.51 -6.81 -27.85
N ALA A 278 19.90 -6.68 -29.03
CA ALA A 278 19.18 -5.47 -29.39
C ALA A 278 17.92 -5.41 -28.53
N PRO A 279 17.78 -4.39 -27.65
CA PRO A 279 16.53 -4.23 -26.91
C PRO A 279 15.37 -4.01 -27.89
N PRO A 280 14.18 -4.58 -27.61
CA PRO A 280 13.00 -4.31 -28.42
C PRO A 280 12.75 -2.79 -28.50
N PRO A 281 12.22 -2.27 -29.63
CA PRO A 281 11.98 -0.85 -29.78
C PRO A 281 11.03 -0.37 -28.67
N TYR A 282 11.49 0.63 -27.92
CA TYR A 282 10.68 1.26 -26.87
C TYR A 282 9.46 1.91 -27.50
N VAL A 283 8.28 1.42 -27.16
CA VAL A 283 7.04 2.18 -27.32
C VAL A 283 7.04 3.21 -26.19
N ILE A 284 7.43 4.44 -26.53
CA ILE A 284 7.27 5.59 -25.64
C ILE A 284 5.78 5.83 -25.54
N HIS A 285 5.13 5.28 -24.51
CA HIS A 285 3.82 5.77 -24.12
C HIS A 285 4.00 7.18 -23.59
N ARG A 286 3.67 8.18 -24.43
CA ARG A 286 3.46 9.56 -23.98
C ARG A 286 2.49 9.49 -22.82
N GLN A 287 2.93 10.01 -21.68
CA GLN A 287 2.07 10.25 -20.53
C GLN A 287 0.99 11.24 -20.97
N GLU A 288 -0.21 10.76 -21.19
CA GLU A 288 -1.39 11.62 -21.18
C GLU A 288 -1.59 12.09 -19.73
N HIS A 289 -1.67 13.41 -19.61
CA HIS A 289 -1.90 14.10 -18.34
C HIS A 289 -3.16 13.59 -17.66
N TRP A 290 -3.02 12.98 -16.52
CA TRP A 290 -4.11 12.84 -15.57
C TRP A 290 -4.34 14.19 -14.88
N THR A 291 -5.24 15.01 -15.44
CA THR A 291 -5.92 16.10 -14.75
C THR A 291 -7.27 15.55 -14.31
N GLY A 292 -7.46 15.37 -12.99
CA GLY A 292 -8.69 14.92 -12.37
C GLY A 292 -8.46 14.80 -10.87
#